data_1b5f29ce16b85b4267976550a2abc1d3
#
_entry.id   1b5f29ce16b85b4267976550a2abc1d3
#
_cell.length_a   1.000
_cell.length_b   1.000
_cell.length_c   1.000
_cell.angle_alpha   90.00
_cell.angle_beta   90.00
_cell.angle_gamma   90.00
#
_symmetry.space_group_name_H-M   'P 1'
#
loop_
_entity.id
_entity.type
_entity.pdbx_description
1 polymer ?
#
loop_
_entity_poly.entity_id
_entity_poly.type
_entity_poly.pdbx_seq_one_letter_code
_entity_poly.pdbx_strand_id
1 'polypeptide(L)'
;MLYPSTKINLLIDEDTVTKDVENAIITQYQEREMYPYYLLRYGWTFRTFSDIQWEAMTMANRKFGYDSFFTKLSQGILPTRFFLNKYNKNESPLCPACHCEVETNEHLFQCICYSSWRQKLYNEIESFCHRTHTTDFFTYTLLTYIKSYCHGTDHMKPSYNGVFTFQDTIGWKNFFRGHITSQFQNNYEKNTESPTQYWTFKLVKILWKASKDLWQLRNEYEHGSDESGKCFSRKQKLLNELKKVYKEKKNLHYTDQDKFYDSPEEHLQHHKSISQVHTWMNMIRGTITASKQRVVKEMKEKTNNLYKYFVIPATTKKKKQNKQRKVQCKKKKKQHQTYISVQFNSHQVQYHRHVPMQCKKLSPKLLQPEIPWDQHPSA
;
A
#
# COMPACT_ATOMS: atom_id res chain seq x y z
N MET A 1 -7.70 57.71 17.54
CA MET A 1 -6.81 57.76 16.37
C MET A 1 -7.36 56.79 15.36
N LEU A 2 -7.95 57.29 14.25
CA LEU A 2 -8.35 56.44 13.12
C LEU A 2 -7.09 56.21 12.31
N TYR A 3 -6.65 54.97 12.20
CA TYR A 3 -5.60 54.57 11.28
C TYR A 3 -6.06 54.92 9.86
N PRO A 4 -5.22 55.57 9.03
CA PRO A 4 -5.57 55.80 7.64
C PRO A 4 -5.82 54.45 6.99
N SER A 5 -6.93 54.31 6.25
CA SER A 5 -7.27 53.11 5.52
C SER A 5 -6.15 52.80 4.52
N THR A 6 -5.25 51.92 4.91
CA THR A 6 -4.21 51.43 4.01
C THR A 6 -4.91 50.63 2.91
N LYS A 7 -4.95 51.16 1.70
CA LYS A 7 -5.43 50.42 0.54
C LYS A 7 -4.41 49.31 0.25
N ILE A 8 -4.79 48.08 0.52
CA ILE A 8 -4.01 46.90 0.14
C ILE A 8 -4.37 46.59 -1.31
N ASN A 9 -3.43 46.71 -2.22
CA ASN A 9 -3.57 46.26 -3.59
C ASN A 9 -2.96 44.86 -3.71
N LEU A 10 -3.74 43.89 -4.21
CA LEU A 10 -3.21 42.61 -4.60
C LEU A 10 -2.63 42.73 -6.01
N LEU A 11 -1.32 42.45 -6.15
CA LEU A 11 -0.63 42.39 -7.43
C LEU A 11 -0.36 40.92 -7.77
N ILE A 12 -0.71 40.55 -8.99
CA ILE A 12 -0.38 39.23 -9.57
C ILE A 12 0.29 39.50 -10.90
N ASP A 13 1.55 39.09 -11.05
CA ASP A 13 2.38 39.34 -12.24
C ASP A 13 2.39 40.83 -12.69
N GLU A 14 2.51 41.73 -11.70
CA GLU A 14 2.51 43.18 -11.87
C GLU A 14 1.13 43.83 -12.13
N ASP A 15 0.09 43.00 -12.39
CA ASP A 15 -1.28 43.47 -12.59
C ASP A 15 -2.04 43.64 -11.26
N THR A 16 -2.71 44.79 -11.09
CA THR A 16 -3.55 45.02 -9.91
C THR A 16 -4.88 44.25 -10.02
N VAL A 17 -5.10 43.30 -9.13
CA VAL A 17 -6.35 42.55 -9.05
C VAL A 17 -7.40 43.36 -8.29
N THR A 18 -8.41 43.86 -8.99
CA THR A 18 -9.49 44.70 -8.43
C THR A 18 -10.80 43.96 -8.25
N LYS A 19 -10.99 42.82 -8.93
CA LYS A 19 -12.20 42.01 -8.90
C LYS A 19 -11.84 40.54 -8.79
N ASP A 20 -12.72 39.76 -8.19
CA ASP A 20 -12.61 38.31 -8.09
C ASP A 20 -11.27 37.81 -7.54
N VAL A 21 -10.84 38.44 -6.46
CA VAL A 21 -9.54 38.23 -5.80
C VAL A 21 -9.32 36.77 -5.43
N GLU A 22 -10.37 36.06 -4.98
CA GLU A 22 -10.29 34.64 -4.60
C GLU A 22 -9.91 33.77 -5.81
N ASN A 23 -10.61 33.95 -6.94
CA ASN A 23 -10.28 33.20 -8.15
C ASN A 23 -8.92 33.57 -8.73
N ALA A 24 -8.50 34.82 -8.65
CA ALA A 24 -7.16 35.23 -9.08
C ALA A 24 -6.07 34.53 -8.26
N ILE A 25 -6.22 34.46 -6.94
CA ILE A 25 -5.28 33.74 -6.06
C ILE A 25 -5.27 32.23 -6.37
N ILE A 26 -6.46 31.63 -6.53
CA ILE A 26 -6.59 30.20 -6.86
C ILE A 26 -5.91 29.90 -8.21
N THR A 27 -6.17 30.71 -9.24
CA THR A 27 -5.58 30.56 -10.57
C THR A 27 -4.05 30.65 -10.50
N GLN A 28 -3.53 31.65 -9.81
CA GLN A 28 -2.09 31.82 -9.60
C GLN A 28 -1.44 30.61 -8.90
N TYR A 29 -2.07 30.11 -7.85
CA TYR A 29 -1.61 28.91 -7.16
C TYR A 29 -1.65 27.68 -8.08
N GLN A 30 -2.71 27.50 -8.85
CA GLN A 30 -2.82 26.39 -9.81
C GLN A 30 -1.73 26.45 -10.88
N GLU A 31 -1.45 27.62 -11.44
CA GLU A 31 -0.45 27.79 -12.48
C GLU A 31 0.99 27.61 -11.97
N ARG A 32 1.32 28.19 -10.83
CA ARG A 32 2.70 28.20 -10.33
C ARG A 32 3.08 26.96 -9.52
N GLU A 33 2.15 26.42 -8.72
CA GLU A 33 2.45 25.34 -7.78
C GLU A 33 1.91 23.99 -8.26
N MET A 34 0.65 23.95 -8.68
CA MET A 34 0.02 22.67 -9.04
C MET A 34 0.43 22.20 -10.43
N TYR A 35 0.38 23.08 -11.44
CA TYR A 35 0.66 22.66 -12.82
C TYR A 35 2.05 22.05 -13.00
N PRO A 36 3.16 22.63 -12.50
CA PRO A 36 4.48 22.03 -12.61
C PRO A 36 4.56 20.63 -12.01
N TYR A 37 3.90 20.41 -10.87
CA TYR A 37 3.81 19.09 -10.25
C TYR A 37 3.11 18.07 -11.15
N TYR A 38 1.97 18.43 -11.74
CA TYR A 38 1.21 17.53 -12.60
C TYR A 38 1.88 17.32 -13.96
N LEU A 39 2.57 18.32 -14.50
CA LEU A 39 3.40 18.20 -15.69
C LEU A 39 4.51 17.15 -15.48
N LEU A 40 5.27 17.25 -14.41
CA LEU A 40 6.33 16.30 -14.07
C LEU A 40 5.79 14.88 -13.82
N ARG A 41 4.64 14.79 -13.15
CA ARG A 41 4.09 13.50 -12.72
C ARG A 41 3.35 12.75 -13.81
N TYR A 42 2.61 13.45 -14.67
CA TYR A 42 1.71 12.87 -15.66
C TYR A 42 2.03 13.27 -17.10
N GLY A 43 2.93 14.22 -17.31
CA GLY A 43 3.23 14.79 -18.62
C GLY A 43 2.08 15.61 -19.20
N TRP A 44 1.15 16.10 -18.36
CA TRP A 44 0.01 16.88 -18.83
C TRP A 44 0.47 18.24 -19.33
N THR A 45 -0.05 18.64 -20.50
CA THR A 45 0.07 20.01 -20.97
C THR A 45 -0.78 20.94 -20.10
N PHE A 46 -0.50 22.23 -20.11
CA PHE A 46 -1.32 23.23 -19.39
C PHE A 46 -2.79 23.14 -19.82
N ARG A 47 -3.07 22.92 -21.11
CA ARG A 47 -4.41 22.71 -21.63
C ARG A 47 -5.11 21.50 -21.00
N THR A 48 -4.42 20.37 -20.89
CA THR A 48 -4.96 19.16 -20.23
C THR A 48 -5.22 19.41 -18.75
N PHE A 49 -4.29 20.10 -18.06
CA PHE A 49 -4.42 20.45 -16.66
C PHE A 49 -5.62 21.39 -16.41
N SER A 50 -5.78 22.43 -17.23
CA SER A 50 -6.88 23.39 -17.14
C SER A 50 -8.24 22.82 -17.49
N ASP A 51 -8.28 21.71 -18.26
CA ASP A 51 -9.53 21.01 -18.63
C ASP A 51 -10.08 20.14 -17.50
N ILE A 52 -9.32 19.93 -16.42
CA ILE A 52 -9.79 19.13 -15.29
C ILE A 52 -10.75 19.94 -14.43
N GLN A 53 -11.86 19.29 -14.03
CA GLN A 53 -12.87 19.91 -13.15
C GLN A 53 -12.39 19.89 -11.68
N TRP A 54 -11.43 20.75 -11.35
CA TRP A 54 -10.81 20.84 -10.01
C TRP A 54 -11.80 21.16 -8.90
N GLU A 55 -12.82 21.99 -9.21
CA GLU A 55 -13.88 22.32 -8.28
C GLU A 55 -14.64 21.08 -7.81
N ALA A 56 -14.99 20.17 -8.72
CA ALA A 56 -15.66 18.92 -8.39
C ALA A 56 -14.86 18.07 -7.39
N MET A 57 -13.53 17.99 -7.55
CA MET A 57 -12.65 17.30 -6.62
C MET A 57 -12.59 18.01 -5.25
N THR A 58 -12.49 19.33 -5.24
CA THR A 58 -12.47 20.13 -4.02
C THR A 58 -13.76 19.95 -3.22
N MET A 59 -14.89 20.00 -3.88
CA MET A 59 -16.21 19.76 -3.27
C MET A 59 -16.33 18.33 -2.71
N ALA A 60 -15.80 17.34 -3.44
CA ALA A 60 -15.78 15.96 -2.97
C ALA A 60 -14.90 15.79 -1.72
N ASN A 61 -13.71 16.38 -1.69
CA ASN A 61 -12.83 16.38 -0.52
C ASN A 61 -13.52 17.01 0.70
N ARG A 62 -14.14 18.15 0.55
CA ARG A 62 -14.93 18.81 1.62
C ARG A 62 -16.03 17.87 2.12
N LYS A 63 -16.79 17.24 1.20
CA LYS A 63 -17.89 16.31 1.55
C LYS A 63 -17.41 15.09 2.33
N PHE A 64 -16.23 14.57 2.04
CA PHE A 64 -15.62 13.44 2.75
C PHE A 64 -14.73 13.84 3.92
N GLY A 65 -14.76 15.11 4.36
CA GLY A 65 -14.03 15.59 5.54
C GLY A 65 -12.50 15.51 5.40
N TYR A 66 -11.96 15.65 4.18
CA TYR A 66 -10.52 15.54 3.90
C TYR A 66 -9.90 14.21 4.38
N ASP A 67 -10.64 13.13 4.26
CA ASP A 67 -10.15 11.78 4.61
C ASP A 67 -8.86 11.47 3.85
N SER A 68 -7.85 11.05 4.58
CA SER A 68 -6.51 10.72 4.05
C SER A 68 -6.51 9.66 2.96
N PHE A 69 -7.53 8.78 2.92
CA PHE A 69 -7.70 7.82 1.84
C PHE A 69 -7.90 8.52 0.49
N PHE A 70 -8.82 9.50 0.42
CA PHE A 70 -9.12 10.20 -0.83
C PHE A 70 -7.96 11.06 -1.29
N THR A 71 -7.22 11.68 -0.38
CA THR A 71 -5.98 12.38 -0.70
C THR A 71 -4.96 11.43 -1.33
N LYS A 72 -4.75 10.26 -0.76
CA LYS A 72 -3.84 9.25 -1.33
C LYS A 72 -4.34 8.67 -2.65
N LEU A 73 -5.66 8.46 -2.78
CA LEU A 73 -6.27 7.99 -4.02
C LEU A 73 -6.05 8.99 -5.14
N SER A 74 -6.38 10.28 -4.92
CA SER A 74 -6.24 11.33 -5.93
C SER A 74 -4.80 11.50 -6.38
N GLN A 75 -3.84 11.33 -5.48
CA GLN A 75 -2.42 11.38 -5.79
C GLN A 75 -1.86 10.05 -6.32
N GLY A 76 -2.64 8.97 -6.36
CA GLY A 76 -2.18 7.65 -6.81
C GLY A 76 -1.07 7.05 -5.94
N ILE A 77 -1.09 7.32 -4.63
CA ILE A 77 -0.12 6.84 -3.65
C ILE A 77 -0.77 5.97 -2.57
N LEU A 78 -1.82 5.23 -2.94
CA LEU A 78 -2.38 4.24 -2.02
C LEU A 78 -1.29 3.23 -1.63
N PRO A 79 -1.26 2.79 -0.37
CA PRO A 79 -0.24 1.87 0.13
C PRO A 79 -0.51 0.43 -0.35
N THR A 80 -0.48 0.23 -1.68
CA THR A 80 -0.52 -1.08 -2.32
C THR A 80 0.74 -1.87 -2.01
N ARG A 81 0.74 -3.17 -2.22
CA ARG A 81 1.92 -4.01 -1.98
C ARG A 81 3.10 -3.62 -2.85
N PHE A 82 2.87 -3.18 -4.08
CA PHE A 82 3.93 -2.60 -4.92
C PHE A 82 4.58 -1.40 -4.26
N PHE A 83 3.78 -0.47 -3.74
CA PHE A 83 4.28 0.72 -3.07
C PHE A 83 5.03 0.36 -1.77
N LEU A 84 4.49 -0.55 -0.96
CA LEU A 84 5.12 -0.99 0.29
C LEU A 84 6.42 -1.76 0.04
N ASN A 85 6.49 -2.58 -1.01
CA ASN A 85 7.70 -3.31 -1.40
C ASN A 85 8.88 -2.38 -1.76
N LYS A 86 8.62 -1.13 -2.19
CA LYS A 86 9.70 -0.16 -2.42
C LYS A 86 10.49 0.12 -1.14
N TYR A 87 9.82 0.13 0.01
CA TYR A 87 10.42 0.40 1.33
C TYR A 87 10.79 -0.86 2.10
N ASN A 88 10.05 -1.94 1.93
CA ASN A 88 10.30 -3.22 2.59
C ASN A 88 10.36 -4.35 1.56
N LYS A 89 11.57 -4.69 1.11
CA LYS A 89 11.81 -5.73 0.09
C LYS A 89 11.45 -7.16 0.54
N ASN A 90 11.21 -7.37 1.81
CA ASN A 90 10.80 -8.68 2.33
C ASN A 90 9.31 -8.97 2.10
N GLU A 91 8.51 -7.96 1.75
CA GLU A 91 7.11 -8.14 1.44
C GLU A 91 6.92 -8.46 -0.04
N SER A 92 6.01 -9.39 -0.35
CA SER A 92 5.65 -9.70 -1.74
C SER A 92 4.94 -8.51 -2.38
N PRO A 93 5.31 -8.07 -3.59
CA PRO A 93 4.60 -7.02 -4.32
C PRO A 93 3.29 -7.51 -4.96
N LEU A 94 2.99 -8.82 -4.90
CA LEU A 94 1.83 -9.41 -5.57
C LEU A 94 0.51 -9.03 -4.88
N CYS A 95 -0.54 -8.92 -5.68
CA CYS A 95 -1.90 -8.62 -5.22
C CYS A 95 -2.37 -9.66 -4.17
N PRO A 96 -2.92 -9.22 -3.01
CA PRO A 96 -3.38 -10.13 -1.96
C PRO A 96 -4.61 -10.93 -2.35
N ALA A 97 -5.35 -10.52 -3.38
CA ALA A 97 -6.56 -11.20 -3.82
C ALA A 97 -6.29 -12.25 -4.90
N CYS A 98 -5.57 -11.90 -5.98
CA CYS A 98 -5.32 -12.84 -7.09
C CYS A 98 -3.97 -13.57 -6.98
N HIS A 99 -3.00 -13.05 -6.23
CA HIS A 99 -1.63 -13.58 -6.09
C HIS A 99 -0.86 -13.76 -7.41
N CYS A 100 -1.37 -13.25 -8.54
CA CYS A 100 -0.79 -13.46 -9.87
C CYS A 100 -0.03 -12.24 -10.38
N GLU A 101 -0.51 -11.03 -10.07
CA GLU A 101 0.01 -9.79 -10.61
C GLU A 101 0.50 -8.85 -9.51
N VAL A 102 1.40 -7.94 -9.89
CA VAL A 102 1.90 -6.89 -8.98
C VAL A 102 0.75 -5.94 -8.63
N GLU A 103 0.53 -5.70 -7.33
CA GLU A 103 -0.53 -4.81 -6.86
C GLU A 103 -0.14 -3.34 -7.05
N THR A 104 -0.29 -2.84 -8.27
CA THR A 104 -0.23 -1.40 -8.56
C THR A 104 -1.56 -0.72 -8.23
N ASN A 105 -1.60 0.63 -8.27
CA ASN A 105 -2.87 1.36 -8.14
C ASN A 105 -3.84 1.03 -9.28
N GLU A 106 -3.32 0.77 -10.48
CA GLU A 106 -4.10 0.39 -11.66
C GLU A 106 -4.66 -1.02 -11.50
N HIS A 107 -3.81 -1.99 -11.11
CA HIS A 107 -4.23 -3.38 -10.89
C HIS A 107 -5.36 -3.50 -9.86
N LEU A 108 -5.40 -2.61 -8.87
CA LEU A 108 -6.49 -2.60 -7.88
C LEU A 108 -7.87 -2.53 -8.54
N PHE A 109 -8.04 -1.71 -9.59
CA PHE A 109 -9.29 -1.59 -10.33
C PHE A 109 -9.49 -2.70 -11.37
N GLN A 110 -8.42 -3.33 -11.84
CA GLN A 110 -8.40 -4.31 -12.92
C GLN A 110 -8.42 -5.76 -12.43
N CYS A 111 -8.08 -6.00 -11.16
CA CYS A 111 -7.95 -7.34 -10.60
C CYS A 111 -9.24 -8.15 -10.78
N ILE A 112 -9.11 -9.35 -11.36
CA ILE A 112 -10.24 -10.24 -11.67
C ILE A 112 -11.08 -10.59 -10.43
N CYS A 113 -10.45 -10.69 -9.25
CA CYS A 113 -11.10 -11.03 -8.00
C CYS A 113 -12.17 -10.00 -7.55
N TYR A 114 -12.12 -8.78 -8.10
CA TYR A 114 -13.07 -7.70 -7.77
C TYR A 114 -14.19 -7.52 -8.81
N SER A 115 -14.53 -8.56 -9.56
CA SER A 115 -15.56 -8.50 -10.61
C SER A 115 -16.95 -8.09 -10.07
N SER A 116 -17.35 -8.59 -8.91
CA SER A 116 -18.61 -8.22 -8.26
C SER A 116 -18.69 -6.74 -7.87
N TRP A 117 -17.55 -6.19 -7.39
CA TRP A 117 -17.43 -4.76 -7.10
C TRP A 117 -17.57 -3.93 -8.38
N ARG A 118 -16.91 -4.32 -9.47
CA ARG A 118 -17.05 -3.63 -10.77
C ARG A 118 -18.48 -3.59 -11.25
N GLN A 119 -19.20 -4.70 -11.15
CA GLN A 119 -20.62 -4.74 -11.55
C GLN A 119 -21.48 -3.78 -10.71
N LYS A 120 -21.26 -3.69 -9.40
CA LYS A 120 -21.94 -2.72 -8.53
C LYS A 120 -21.64 -1.29 -8.96
N LEU A 121 -20.38 -0.97 -9.27
CA LEU A 121 -19.98 0.35 -9.75
C LEU A 121 -20.67 0.70 -11.06
N TYR A 122 -20.71 -0.21 -12.03
CA TYR A 122 -21.38 0.04 -13.33
C TYR A 122 -22.86 0.33 -13.14
N ASN A 123 -23.55 -0.46 -12.33
CA ASN A 123 -24.95 -0.27 -12.03
C ASN A 123 -25.22 1.07 -11.29
N GLU A 124 -24.31 1.48 -10.39
CA GLU A 124 -24.44 2.75 -9.66
C GLU A 124 -24.25 3.96 -10.60
N ILE A 125 -23.28 3.90 -11.53
CA ILE A 125 -23.07 4.95 -12.53
C ILE A 125 -24.25 5.02 -13.50
N GLU A 126 -24.72 3.88 -13.99
CA GLU A 126 -25.89 3.81 -14.88
C GLU A 126 -27.13 4.41 -14.21
N SER A 127 -27.43 3.98 -13.00
CA SER A 127 -28.54 4.52 -12.20
C SER A 127 -28.39 6.02 -11.92
N PHE A 128 -27.16 6.50 -11.71
CA PHE A 128 -26.88 7.92 -11.54
C PHE A 128 -27.20 8.68 -12.84
N CYS A 129 -26.72 8.21 -13.98
CA CYS A 129 -26.98 8.83 -15.28
C CYS A 129 -28.48 8.90 -15.59
N HIS A 130 -29.22 7.82 -15.33
CA HIS A 130 -30.70 7.82 -15.49
C HIS A 130 -31.37 8.84 -14.57
N ARG A 131 -31.03 8.88 -13.28
CA ARG A 131 -31.59 9.84 -12.33
C ARG A 131 -31.27 11.30 -12.66
N THR A 132 -30.22 11.54 -13.38
CA THR A 132 -29.81 12.89 -13.80
C THR A 132 -30.24 13.22 -15.23
N HIS A 133 -31.00 12.36 -15.87
CA HIS A 133 -31.44 12.52 -17.27
C HIS A 133 -30.28 12.72 -18.25
N THR A 134 -29.15 12.06 -17.95
CA THR A 134 -28.00 12.01 -18.87
C THR A 134 -28.39 11.20 -20.10
N THR A 135 -28.02 11.64 -21.30
CA THR A 135 -28.41 10.97 -22.55
C THR A 135 -27.88 9.52 -22.59
N ASP A 136 -28.68 8.61 -23.15
CA ASP A 136 -28.37 7.19 -23.25
C ASP A 136 -27.03 6.95 -24.00
N PHE A 137 -26.79 7.72 -25.04
CA PHE A 137 -25.54 7.65 -25.80
C PHE A 137 -24.32 8.01 -24.95
N PHE A 138 -24.40 9.07 -24.15
CA PHE A 138 -23.31 9.45 -23.24
C PHE A 138 -23.12 8.39 -22.15
N THR A 139 -24.18 7.91 -21.56
CA THR A 139 -24.18 6.87 -20.51
C THR A 139 -23.54 5.59 -21.03
N TYR A 140 -23.98 5.09 -22.18
CA TYR A 140 -23.41 3.91 -22.81
C TYR A 140 -21.91 4.07 -23.11
N THR A 141 -21.53 5.22 -23.69
CA THR A 141 -20.15 5.52 -24.04
C THR A 141 -19.28 5.60 -22.79
N LEU A 142 -19.72 6.30 -21.74
CA LEU A 142 -19.01 6.41 -20.47
C LEU A 142 -18.76 5.03 -19.85
N LEU A 143 -19.80 4.21 -19.77
CA LEU A 143 -19.71 2.84 -19.23
C LEU A 143 -18.76 1.96 -20.06
N THR A 144 -18.75 2.12 -21.40
CA THR A 144 -17.87 1.37 -22.28
C THR A 144 -16.41 1.71 -22.00
N TYR A 145 -16.07 3.00 -21.85
CA TYR A 145 -14.70 3.40 -21.48
C TYR A 145 -14.29 2.92 -20.10
N ILE A 146 -15.17 3.01 -19.11
CA ILE A 146 -14.88 2.53 -17.75
C ILE A 146 -14.66 1.02 -17.76
N LYS A 147 -15.52 0.25 -18.45
CA LYS A 147 -15.38 -1.21 -18.61
C LYS A 147 -14.07 -1.56 -19.32
N SER A 148 -13.74 -0.87 -20.41
CA SER A 148 -12.48 -1.06 -21.14
C SER A 148 -11.27 -0.87 -20.23
N TYR A 149 -11.22 0.20 -19.44
CA TYR A 149 -10.15 0.43 -18.48
C TYR A 149 -10.08 -0.67 -17.40
N CYS A 150 -11.22 -1.02 -16.80
CA CYS A 150 -11.29 -2.04 -15.74
C CYS A 150 -10.96 -3.46 -16.22
N HIS A 151 -11.06 -3.73 -17.50
CA HIS A 151 -10.69 -5.01 -18.11
C HIS A 151 -9.32 -4.99 -18.80
N GLY A 152 -8.65 -3.84 -18.84
CA GLY A 152 -7.36 -3.70 -19.53
C GLY A 152 -7.48 -3.88 -21.05
N THR A 153 -8.63 -3.57 -21.65
CA THR A 153 -8.95 -3.79 -23.06
C THR A 153 -9.05 -2.46 -23.83
N ASP A 154 -7.93 -1.78 -24.03
CA ASP A 154 -7.91 -0.47 -24.70
C ASP A 154 -8.49 -0.45 -26.13
N HIS A 155 -8.52 -1.61 -26.79
CA HIS A 155 -9.05 -1.77 -28.15
C HIS A 155 -10.59 -1.79 -28.23
N MET A 156 -11.30 -1.82 -27.11
CA MET A 156 -12.77 -1.80 -27.07
C MET A 156 -13.36 -0.39 -26.97
N LYS A 157 -12.53 0.65 -27.07
CA LYS A 157 -13.02 2.02 -27.03
C LYS A 157 -13.81 2.36 -28.28
N PRO A 158 -14.93 3.10 -28.18
CA PRO A 158 -15.69 3.57 -29.34
C PRO A 158 -14.80 4.41 -30.25
N SER A 159 -14.98 4.28 -31.57
CA SER A 159 -14.22 5.06 -32.58
C SER A 159 -14.59 6.55 -32.57
N TYR A 160 -15.79 6.90 -32.16
CA TYR A 160 -16.23 8.27 -31.99
C TYR A 160 -16.07 8.72 -30.54
N ASN A 161 -15.25 9.71 -30.35
CA ASN A 161 -14.81 10.09 -29.01
C ASN A 161 -15.43 11.40 -28.51
N GLY A 162 -15.75 12.38 -29.37
CA GLY A 162 -16.30 13.66 -28.96
C GLY A 162 -15.62 14.22 -27.71
N VAL A 163 -16.40 14.45 -26.64
CA VAL A 163 -15.90 14.94 -25.34
C VAL A 163 -15.02 13.94 -24.60
N PHE A 164 -15.04 12.65 -24.97
CA PHE A 164 -14.24 11.61 -24.32
C PHE A 164 -12.76 11.68 -24.70
N THR A 165 -12.40 12.32 -25.85
CA THR A 165 -10.99 12.55 -26.20
C THR A 165 -10.25 13.39 -25.17
N PHE A 166 -10.93 14.32 -24.50
CA PHE A 166 -10.33 15.10 -23.43
C PHE A 166 -10.02 14.23 -22.22
N GLN A 167 -10.89 13.29 -21.86
CA GLN A 167 -10.60 12.33 -20.81
C GLN A 167 -9.49 11.35 -21.18
N ASP A 168 -9.38 10.98 -22.46
CA ASP A 168 -8.25 10.15 -22.94
C ASP A 168 -6.91 10.85 -22.74
N THR A 169 -6.81 12.19 -22.92
CA THR A 169 -5.58 12.95 -22.66
C THR A 169 -5.25 13.04 -21.17
N ILE A 170 -6.25 13.12 -20.30
CA ILE A 170 -6.10 13.05 -18.84
C ILE A 170 -5.71 11.63 -18.41
N GLY A 171 -6.26 10.63 -19.09
CA GLY A 171 -6.08 9.21 -18.85
C GLY A 171 -7.13 8.60 -17.91
N TRP A 172 -7.63 7.41 -18.27
CA TRP A 172 -8.70 6.72 -17.52
C TRP A 172 -8.28 6.24 -16.13
N LYS A 173 -6.99 6.00 -15.91
CA LYS A 173 -6.46 5.76 -14.55
C LYS A 173 -6.70 6.95 -13.62
N ASN A 174 -6.66 8.15 -14.17
CA ASN A 174 -6.86 9.40 -13.44
C ASN A 174 -8.34 9.72 -13.21
N PHE A 175 -9.24 9.14 -14.02
CA PHE A 175 -10.68 9.22 -13.83
C PHE A 175 -11.12 8.72 -12.44
N PHE A 176 -10.63 7.54 -12.01
CA PHE A 176 -10.90 7.00 -10.68
C PHE A 176 -10.26 7.83 -9.55
N ARG A 177 -9.23 8.60 -9.87
CA ARG A 177 -8.59 9.55 -8.94
C ARG A 177 -9.38 10.85 -8.79
N GLY A 178 -10.42 11.04 -9.61
CA GLY A 178 -11.27 12.24 -9.63
C GLY A 178 -10.86 13.28 -10.66
N HIS A 179 -9.77 13.05 -11.44
CA HIS A 179 -9.38 13.95 -12.50
C HIS A 179 -10.26 13.74 -13.73
N ILE A 180 -11.38 14.44 -13.75
CA ILE A 180 -12.43 14.34 -14.78
C ILE A 180 -12.44 15.61 -15.61
N THR A 181 -12.57 15.45 -16.93
CA THR A 181 -12.64 16.60 -17.86
C THR A 181 -13.85 17.47 -17.57
N SER A 182 -13.69 18.79 -17.62
CA SER A 182 -14.77 19.77 -17.55
C SER A 182 -15.79 19.61 -18.72
N GLN A 183 -15.34 19.02 -19.82
CA GLN A 183 -16.18 18.81 -21.00
C GLN A 183 -17.35 17.85 -20.73
N PHE A 184 -17.26 16.99 -19.70
CA PHE A 184 -18.40 16.15 -19.32
C PHE A 184 -19.53 16.97 -18.72
N GLN A 185 -19.23 17.93 -17.85
CA GLN A 185 -20.20 18.86 -17.28
C GLN A 185 -20.84 19.72 -18.39
N ASN A 186 -20.02 20.29 -19.25
CA ASN A 186 -20.44 21.14 -20.36
C ASN A 186 -21.34 20.37 -21.35
N ASN A 187 -21.00 19.12 -21.66
CA ASN A 187 -21.80 18.26 -22.54
C ASN A 187 -23.15 17.91 -21.88
N TYR A 188 -23.12 17.56 -20.59
CA TYR A 188 -24.31 17.27 -19.83
C TYR A 188 -25.28 18.46 -19.80
N GLU A 189 -24.79 19.67 -19.50
CA GLU A 189 -25.57 20.90 -19.45
C GLU A 189 -26.21 21.26 -20.80
N LYS A 190 -25.48 21.04 -21.90
CA LYS A 190 -25.96 21.32 -23.24
C LYS A 190 -27.07 20.36 -23.72
N ASN A 191 -27.05 19.11 -23.24
CA ASN A 191 -27.91 18.04 -23.78
C ASN A 191 -28.99 17.59 -22.80
N THR A 192 -29.18 18.31 -21.70
CA THR A 192 -30.20 18.00 -20.68
C THR A 192 -31.11 19.20 -20.49
N GLU A 193 -32.43 19.00 -20.61
CA GLU A 193 -33.41 20.07 -20.48
C GLU A 193 -33.40 20.76 -19.12
N SER A 194 -33.17 19.99 -18.05
CA SER A 194 -33.10 20.50 -16.67
C SER A 194 -31.80 19.98 -16.01
N PRO A 195 -30.63 20.56 -16.35
CA PRO A 195 -29.38 20.04 -15.87
C PRO A 195 -29.24 20.18 -14.36
N THR A 196 -28.82 19.09 -13.71
CA THR A 196 -28.51 19.10 -12.29
C THR A 196 -27.16 19.80 -12.06
N GLN A 197 -27.18 20.82 -11.22
CA GLN A 197 -25.94 21.48 -10.82
C GLN A 197 -24.94 20.47 -10.22
N TYR A 198 -23.66 20.63 -10.57
CA TYR A 198 -22.59 19.80 -10.06
C TYR A 198 -22.67 18.29 -10.42
N TRP A 199 -23.04 17.98 -11.65
CA TRP A 199 -23.10 16.58 -12.14
C TRP A 199 -21.76 15.87 -11.97
N THR A 200 -20.64 16.49 -12.39
CA THR A 200 -19.29 15.93 -12.25
C THR A 200 -18.91 15.70 -10.79
N PHE A 201 -19.24 16.61 -9.88
CA PHE A 201 -19.01 16.40 -8.44
C PHE A 201 -19.76 15.16 -7.91
N LYS A 202 -21.02 14.97 -8.34
CA LYS A 202 -21.80 13.78 -7.94
C LYS A 202 -21.15 12.49 -8.48
N LEU A 203 -20.62 12.53 -9.71
CA LEU A 203 -19.87 11.41 -10.29
C LEU A 203 -18.57 11.13 -9.51
N VAL A 204 -17.78 12.15 -9.19
CA VAL A 204 -16.56 11.98 -8.35
C VAL A 204 -16.91 11.33 -7.01
N LYS A 205 -18.02 11.74 -6.37
CA LYS A 205 -18.47 11.11 -5.12
C LYS A 205 -18.75 9.62 -5.27
N ILE A 206 -19.42 9.21 -6.35
CA ILE A 206 -19.70 7.80 -6.63
C ILE A 206 -18.40 7.03 -6.80
N LEU A 207 -17.50 7.53 -7.65
CA LEU A 207 -16.21 6.90 -7.91
C LEU A 207 -15.36 6.75 -6.65
N TRP A 208 -15.30 7.80 -5.84
CA TRP A 208 -14.48 7.79 -4.62
C TRP A 208 -15.07 6.88 -3.53
N LYS A 209 -16.40 6.88 -3.36
CA LYS A 209 -17.07 5.95 -2.47
C LYS A 209 -16.80 4.50 -2.90
N ALA A 210 -17.03 4.19 -4.18
CA ALA A 210 -16.76 2.86 -4.71
C ALA A 210 -15.28 2.46 -4.57
N SER A 211 -14.35 3.40 -4.77
CA SER A 211 -12.90 3.15 -4.55
C SER A 211 -12.59 2.86 -3.09
N LYS A 212 -13.27 3.50 -2.14
CA LYS A 212 -13.13 3.21 -0.71
C LYS A 212 -13.67 1.82 -0.36
N ASP A 213 -14.81 1.44 -0.92
CA ASP A 213 -15.39 0.10 -0.75
C ASP A 213 -14.45 -0.98 -1.33
N LEU A 214 -13.86 -0.72 -2.51
CA LEU A 214 -12.84 -1.58 -3.09
C LEU A 214 -11.61 -1.73 -2.19
N TRP A 215 -11.15 -0.62 -1.61
CA TRP A 215 -10.02 -0.63 -0.69
C TRP A 215 -10.32 -1.43 0.59
N GLN A 216 -11.55 -1.36 1.10
CA GLN A 216 -11.99 -2.20 2.22
C GLN A 216 -11.97 -3.68 1.85
N LEU A 217 -12.55 -4.04 0.70
CA LEU A 217 -12.52 -5.41 0.17
C LEU A 217 -11.08 -5.93 -0.01
N ARG A 218 -10.20 -5.10 -0.57
CA ARG A 218 -8.75 -5.41 -0.68
C ARG A 218 -8.12 -5.67 0.70
N ASN A 219 -8.49 -4.86 1.70
CA ASN A 219 -7.96 -5.02 3.04
C ASN A 219 -8.46 -6.29 3.73
N GLU A 220 -9.65 -6.79 3.37
CA GLU A 220 -10.14 -8.09 3.83
C GLU A 220 -9.25 -9.24 3.30
N TYR A 221 -8.83 -9.19 2.05
CA TYR A 221 -7.84 -10.14 1.50
C TYR A 221 -6.48 -10.02 2.17
N GLU A 222 -6.03 -8.80 2.49
CA GLU A 222 -4.71 -8.54 3.07
C GLU A 222 -4.63 -8.93 4.55
N HIS A 223 -5.68 -8.64 5.31
CA HIS A 223 -5.66 -8.71 6.77
C HIS A 223 -6.59 -9.80 7.33
N GLY A 224 -7.46 -10.36 6.52
CA GLY A 224 -8.58 -11.18 6.95
C GLY A 224 -9.72 -10.35 7.53
N SER A 225 -10.86 -11.00 7.72
CA SER A 225 -12.05 -10.44 8.36
C SER A 225 -12.45 -11.30 9.55
N ASP A 226 -13.23 -10.71 10.46
CA ASP A 226 -13.86 -11.44 11.56
C ASP A 226 -15.12 -12.19 11.04
N GLU A 227 -15.76 -12.96 11.92
CA GLU A 227 -16.98 -13.72 11.58
C GLU A 227 -18.15 -12.82 11.13
N SER A 228 -18.10 -11.51 11.47
CA SER A 228 -19.09 -10.52 11.01
C SER A 228 -18.73 -9.87 9.66
N GLY A 229 -17.62 -10.28 9.01
CA GLY A 229 -17.13 -9.73 7.76
C GLY A 229 -16.44 -8.36 7.92
N LYS A 230 -16.13 -7.92 9.15
CA LYS A 230 -15.32 -6.71 9.37
C LYS A 230 -13.84 -7.04 9.20
N CYS A 231 -13.18 -6.28 8.34
CA CYS A 231 -11.72 -6.34 8.21
C CYS A 231 -11.05 -6.09 9.56
N PHE A 232 -10.08 -6.94 9.92
CA PHE A 232 -9.32 -6.75 11.15
C PHE A 232 -8.66 -5.36 11.15
N SER A 233 -8.98 -4.58 12.18
CA SER A 233 -8.32 -3.30 12.41
C SER A 233 -6.82 -3.52 12.64
N ARG A 234 -6.00 -2.51 12.38
CA ARG A 234 -4.56 -2.54 12.75
C ARG A 234 -4.36 -2.93 14.21
N LYS A 235 -5.27 -2.50 15.09
CA LYS A 235 -5.25 -2.84 16.50
C LYS A 235 -5.49 -4.34 16.71
N GLN A 236 -6.43 -4.95 15.98
CA GLN A 236 -6.71 -6.39 16.08
C GLN A 236 -5.56 -7.24 15.54
N LYS A 237 -4.94 -6.84 14.42
CA LYS A 237 -3.75 -7.51 13.90
C LYS A 237 -2.61 -7.47 14.91
N LEU A 238 -2.37 -6.30 15.51
CA LEU A 238 -1.35 -6.11 16.54
C LEU A 238 -1.64 -6.96 17.78
N LEU A 239 -2.92 -7.06 18.21
CA LEU A 239 -3.35 -7.93 19.29
C LEU A 239 -3.05 -9.39 18.98
N ASN A 240 -3.31 -9.85 17.77
CA ASN A 240 -3.01 -11.22 17.34
C ASN A 240 -1.50 -11.52 17.34
N GLU A 241 -0.67 -10.53 16.95
CA GLU A 241 0.78 -10.65 17.05
C GLU A 241 1.26 -10.69 18.51
N LEU A 242 0.72 -9.83 19.38
CA LEU A 242 0.97 -9.88 20.81
C LEU A 242 0.60 -11.22 21.42
N LYS A 243 -0.57 -11.78 21.10
CA LYS A 243 -1.00 -13.10 21.57
C LYS A 243 0.01 -14.21 21.24
N LYS A 244 0.67 -14.13 20.06
CA LYS A 244 1.73 -15.07 19.71
C LYS A 244 2.96 -14.92 20.61
N VAL A 245 3.36 -13.68 20.92
CA VAL A 245 4.48 -13.40 21.84
C VAL A 245 4.15 -13.84 23.28
N TYR A 246 2.93 -13.60 23.73
CA TYR A 246 2.46 -14.01 25.06
C TYR A 246 2.39 -15.54 25.26
N LYS A 247 2.20 -16.33 24.19
CA LYS A 247 2.31 -17.80 24.27
C LYS A 247 3.69 -18.27 24.73
N GLU A 248 4.74 -17.50 24.47
CA GLU A 248 6.10 -17.82 24.87
C GLU A 248 6.37 -17.46 26.35
N LYS A 249 5.53 -16.62 27.01
CA LYS A 249 5.70 -16.19 28.42
C LYS A 249 5.95 -17.37 29.35
N LYS A 250 5.20 -18.45 29.19
CA LYS A 250 5.30 -19.65 30.04
C LYS A 250 6.64 -20.39 29.94
N ASN A 251 7.36 -20.21 28.84
CA ASN A 251 8.63 -20.90 28.56
C ASN A 251 9.85 -20.04 28.96
N LEU A 252 9.61 -18.87 29.56
CA LEU A 252 10.67 -17.96 29.97
C LEU A 252 11.12 -18.22 31.40
N HIS A 253 12.37 -17.85 31.68
CA HIS A 253 12.85 -17.80 33.03
C HIS A 253 11.96 -16.82 33.86
N TYR A 254 11.67 -17.17 35.12
CA TYR A 254 10.72 -16.43 35.95
C TYR A 254 11.05 -14.93 36.05
N THR A 255 12.34 -14.54 36.09
CA THR A 255 12.77 -13.14 36.15
C THR A 255 12.47 -12.33 34.88
N ASP A 256 12.11 -13.00 33.77
CA ASP A 256 11.78 -12.34 32.53
C ASP A 256 10.27 -12.29 32.28
N GLN A 257 9.48 -13.04 33.05
CA GLN A 257 8.02 -13.05 32.97
C GLN A 257 7.41 -11.73 33.43
N ASP A 258 8.06 -11.04 34.36
CA ASP A 258 7.62 -9.73 34.91
C ASP A 258 7.68 -8.59 33.89
N LYS A 259 8.35 -8.82 32.76
CA LYS A 259 8.38 -7.86 31.62
C LYS A 259 7.09 -7.86 30.79
N PHE A 260 6.16 -8.78 31.09
CA PHE A 260 4.87 -8.90 30.43
C PHE A 260 3.77 -8.37 31.32
N TYR A 261 2.82 -7.66 30.73
CA TYR A 261 1.56 -7.36 31.39
C TYR A 261 0.75 -8.66 31.63
N ASP A 262 -0.33 -8.58 32.36
CA ASP A 262 -1.14 -9.76 32.66
C ASP A 262 -1.80 -10.33 31.40
N SER A 263 -2.24 -9.46 30.51
CA SER A 263 -2.84 -9.88 29.24
C SER A 263 -2.32 -9.06 28.04
N PRO A 264 -2.41 -9.62 26.80
CA PRO A 264 -2.14 -8.87 25.58
C PRO A 264 -3.07 -7.66 25.40
N GLU A 265 -4.30 -7.77 25.84
CA GLU A 265 -5.32 -6.72 25.79
C GLU A 265 -4.93 -5.54 26.68
N GLU A 266 -4.53 -5.81 27.92
CA GLU A 266 -4.04 -4.82 28.87
C GLU A 266 -2.78 -4.12 28.32
N HIS A 267 -1.87 -4.88 27.74
CA HIS A 267 -0.67 -4.35 27.08
C HIS A 267 -1.02 -3.27 26.04
N LEU A 268 -2.06 -3.50 25.21
CA LEU A 268 -2.52 -2.51 24.23
C LEU A 268 -3.19 -1.29 24.84
N GLN A 269 -3.70 -1.38 26.07
CA GLN A 269 -4.29 -0.24 26.78
C GLN A 269 -3.20 0.66 27.38
N HIS A 270 -2.12 0.08 27.89
CA HIS A 270 -1.01 0.83 28.49
C HIS A 270 -0.15 1.57 27.46
N HIS A 271 -0.07 1.10 26.22
CA HIS A 271 0.72 1.75 25.17
C HIS A 271 -0.11 2.74 24.37
N LYS A 272 0.34 3.99 24.32
CA LYS A 272 -0.34 5.10 23.62
C LYS A 272 -0.24 5.01 22.10
N SER A 273 0.73 4.26 21.56
CA SER A 273 0.94 4.16 20.09
C SER A 273 1.32 2.75 19.65
N ILE A 274 0.98 2.42 18.40
CA ILE A 274 1.36 1.17 17.73
C ILE A 274 2.90 1.03 17.67
N SER A 275 3.62 2.12 17.47
CA SER A 275 5.08 2.13 17.43
C SER A 275 5.69 1.68 18.76
N GLN A 276 5.14 2.11 19.91
CA GLN A 276 5.61 1.67 21.23
C GLN A 276 5.45 0.16 21.42
N VAL A 277 4.31 -0.40 20.98
CA VAL A 277 4.08 -1.86 21.04
C VAL A 277 5.08 -2.62 20.17
N HIS A 278 5.35 -2.16 18.94
CA HIS A 278 6.36 -2.78 18.07
C HIS A 278 7.77 -2.71 18.67
N THR A 279 8.14 -1.56 19.25
CA THR A 279 9.43 -1.41 19.95
C THR A 279 9.54 -2.40 21.10
N TRP A 280 8.50 -2.53 21.91
CA TRP A 280 8.45 -3.53 22.99
C TRP A 280 8.54 -4.96 22.45
N MET A 281 7.79 -5.31 21.40
CA MET A 281 7.87 -6.65 20.79
C MET A 281 9.27 -6.99 20.28
N ASN A 282 9.98 -6.03 19.70
CA ASN A 282 11.36 -6.24 19.24
C ASN A 282 12.33 -6.45 20.42
N MET A 283 12.19 -5.67 21.48
CA MET A 283 12.95 -5.83 22.71
C MET A 283 12.69 -7.20 23.36
N ILE A 284 11.43 -7.59 23.48
CA ILE A 284 11.07 -8.85 24.15
C ILE A 284 11.50 -10.09 23.35
N ARG A 285 11.56 -10.03 22.03
CA ARG A 285 12.10 -11.13 21.19
C ARG A 285 13.55 -11.43 21.54
N GLY A 286 14.38 -10.41 21.77
CA GLY A 286 15.74 -10.56 22.27
C GLY A 286 15.79 -11.20 23.66
N THR A 287 14.91 -10.74 24.55
CA THR A 287 14.76 -11.30 25.92
C THR A 287 14.33 -12.78 25.87
N ILE A 288 13.38 -13.15 24.99
CA ILE A 288 12.93 -14.53 24.83
C ILE A 288 14.11 -15.44 24.45
N THR A 289 14.94 -15.01 23.50
CA THR A 289 16.11 -15.78 23.06
C THR A 289 17.11 -15.96 24.19
N ALA A 290 17.43 -14.88 24.92
CA ALA A 290 18.37 -14.93 26.06
C ALA A 290 17.81 -15.77 27.22
N SER A 291 16.52 -15.68 27.52
CA SER A 291 15.84 -16.45 28.56
C SER A 291 15.86 -17.96 28.26
N LYS A 292 15.56 -18.36 27.03
CA LYS A 292 15.66 -19.77 26.62
C LYS A 292 17.07 -20.32 26.78
N GLN A 293 18.09 -19.51 26.47
CA GLN A 293 19.49 -19.92 26.68
C GLN A 293 19.83 -20.09 28.17
N ARG A 294 19.31 -19.21 29.07
CA ARG A 294 19.48 -19.32 30.51
C ARG A 294 18.83 -20.58 31.06
N VAL A 295 17.59 -20.87 30.71
CA VAL A 295 16.89 -22.09 31.13
C VAL A 295 17.67 -23.34 30.72
N VAL A 296 18.16 -23.39 29.49
CA VAL A 296 18.98 -24.52 29.00
C VAL A 296 20.29 -24.65 29.78
N LYS A 297 20.95 -23.51 30.12
CA LYS A 297 22.18 -23.50 30.90
C LYS A 297 21.93 -24.03 32.32
N GLU A 298 20.90 -23.54 33.01
CA GLU A 298 20.51 -24.00 34.35
C GLU A 298 20.15 -25.48 34.37
N MET A 299 19.39 -25.97 33.38
CA MET A 299 19.11 -27.39 33.27
C MET A 299 20.40 -28.22 33.14
N LYS A 300 21.36 -27.78 32.33
CA LYS A 300 22.66 -28.46 32.19
C LYS A 300 23.44 -28.45 33.48
N GLU A 301 23.44 -27.34 34.21
CA GLU A 301 24.12 -27.21 35.50
C GLU A 301 23.48 -28.12 36.56
N LYS A 302 22.13 -28.13 36.65
CA LYS A 302 21.39 -29.04 37.54
C LYS A 302 21.67 -30.50 37.19
N THR A 303 21.67 -30.87 35.93
CA THR A 303 21.97 -32.21 35.45
C THR A 303 23.41 -32.60 35.78
N ASN A 304 24.37 -31.70 35.55
CA ASN A 304 25.78 -31.96 35.90
C ASN A 304 25.98 -32.10 37.41
N ASN A 305 25.23 -31.34 38.22
CA ASN A 305 25.30 -31.49 39.69
C ASN A 305 24.69 -32.83 40.15
N LEU A 306 23.58 -33.29 39.56
CA LEU A 306 23.01 -34.62 39.84
C LEU A 306 24.03 -35.71 39.50
N TYR A 307 24.73 -35.62 38.37
CA TYR A 307 25.77 -36.60 38.01
C TYR A 307 26.90 -36.68 39.06
N LYS A 308 27.23 -35.57 39.74
CA LYS A 308 28.24 -35.59 40.82
C LYS A 308 27.84 -36.46 42.01
N TYR A 309 26.54 -36.57 42.27
CA TYR A 309 26.04 -37.39 43.36
C TYR A 309 25.80 -38.86 42.99
N PHE A 310 25.66 -39.17 41.71
CA PHE A 310 25.34 -40.53 41.19
C PHE A 310 26.53 -41.24 40.54
N VAL A 311 27.67 -40.55 40.32
CA VAL A 311 28.85 -41.20 39.73
C VAL A 311 29.67 -41.82 40.83
N ILE A 312 29.56 -43.17 41.00
CA ILE A 312 30.50 -43.99 41.76
C ILE A 312 31.90 -43.76 41.15
N PRO A 313 32.97 -43.47 41.94
CA PRO A 313 34.29 -43.19 41.41
C PRO A 313 34.82 -44.44 40.69
N ALA A 314 34.79 -44.42 39.38
CA ALA A 314 35.40 -45.45 38.56
C ALA A 314 36.93 -45.33 38.73
N THR A 315 37.52 -46.35 39.31
CA THR A 315 38.96 -46.58 39.53
C THR A 315 39.84 -46.12 38.39
N THR A 316 40.91 -45.44 38.73
CA THR A 316 41.86 -44.66 37.98
C THR A 316 42.71 -45.43 36.94
N LYS A 317 42.17 -46.25 36.05
CA LYS A 317 42.96 -46.94 35.02
C LYS A 317 42.64 -46.62 33.55
N LYS A 318 41.89 -45.59 33.19
CA LYS A 318 41.53 -45.25 31.76
C LYS A 318 41.97 -43.88 31.24
N LYS A 319 42.92 -43.18 31.88
CA LYS A 319 43.28 -41.81 31.42
C LYS A 319 44.19 -41.75 30.18
N LYS A 320 44.86 -42.84 29.76
CA LYS A 320 45.75 -42.78 28.59
C LYS A 320 45.05 -43.03 27.23
N GLN A 321 44.01 -43.82 27.16
CA GLN A 321 43.35 -44.13 25.89
C GLN A 321 42.38 -43.02 25.38
N ASN A 322 41.83 -42.20 26.28
CA ASN A 322 40.91 -41.14 25.88
C ASN A 322 41.55 -39.91 25.22
N LYS A 323 42.87 -39.69 25.45
CA LYS A 323 43.59 -38.56 24.82
C LYS A 323 43.82 -38.81 23.31
N GLN A 324 44.09 -40.07 22.92
CA GLN A 324 44.28 -40.44 21.51
C GLN A 324 42.95 -40.45 20.74
N ARG A 325 41.83 -40.92 21.35
CA ARG A 325 40.49 -40.88 20.72
C ARG A 325 39.97 -39.45 20.51
N LYS A 326 40.23 -38.49 21.43
CA LYS A 326 39.86 -37.08 21.25
C LYS A 326 40.60 -36.37 20.12
N VAL A 327 41.83 -36.74 19.85
CA VAL A 327 42.63 -36.17 18.75
C VAL A 327 42.16 -36.70 17.41
N GLN A 328 41.79 -37.99 17.32
CA GLN A 328 41.22 -38.58 16.10
C GLN A 328 39.83 -38.06 15.78
N CYS A 329 38.99 -37.81 16.80
CA CYS A 329 37.62 -37.27 16.60
C CYS A 329 37.65 -35.80 16.14
N LYS A 330 38.62 -34.98 16.61
CA LYS A 330 38.82 -33.61 16.12
C LYS A 330 39.35 -33.57 14.68
N LYS A 331 40.17 -34.52 14.26
CA LYS A 331 40.65 -34.62 12.86
C LYS A 331 39.49 -35.03 11.92
N LYS A 332 38.62 -35.98 12.29
CA LYS A 332 37.44 -36.36 11.49
C LYS A 332 36.42 -35.24 11.38
N LYS A 333 36.15 -34.45 12.44
CA LYS A 333 35.25 -33.30 12.38
C LYS A 333 35.79 -32.17 11.47
N LYS A 334 37.09 -31.90 11.44
CA LYS A 334 37.67 -30.91 10.54
C LYS A 334 37.59 -31.34 9.07
N GLN A 335 37.79 -32.62 8.75
CA GLN A 335 37.64 -33.16 7.40
C GLN A 335 36.17 -33.12 6.93
N HIS A 336 35.21 -33.38 7.83
CA HIS A 336 33.78 -33.34 7.49
C HIS A 336 33.27 -31.89 7.26
N GLN A 337 33.78 -30.91 8.00
CA GLN A 337 33.43 -29.49 7.79
C GLN A 337 34.01 -28.92 6.48
N THR A 338 35.18 -29.36 6.08
CA THR A 338 35.78 -28.95 4.79
C THR A 338 35.04 -29.56 3.60
N TYR A 339 34.54 -30.78 3.75
CA TYR A 339 33.76 -31.46 2.67
C TYR A 339 32.38 -30.85 2.47
N ILE A 340 31.69 -30.45 3.57
CA ILE A 340 30.36 -29.80 3.48
C ILE A 340 30.46 -28.41 2.87
N SER A 341 31.53 -27.63 3.17
CA SER A 341 31.67 -26.28 2.57
C SER A 341 32.02 -26.31 1.08
N VAL A 342 32.71 -27.35 0.60
CA VAL A 342 33.02 -27.53 -0.84
C VAL A 342 31.78 -28.01 -1.62
N GLN A 343 30.93 -28.85 -1.02
CA GLN A 343 29.68 -29.27 -1.66
C GLN A 343 28.62 -28.15 -1.75
N PHE A 344 28.55 -27.22 -0.77
CA PHE A 344 27.62 -26.10 -0.82
C PHE A 344 27.96 -25.10 -1.93
N ASN A 345 29.24 -24.88 -2.22
CA ASN A 345 29.66 -24.00 -3.31
C ASN A 345 29.44 -24.58 -4.71
N SER A 346 29.46 -25.92 -4.86
CA SER A 346 29.14 -26.56 -6.14
C SER A 346 27.68 -26.64 -6.50
N HIS A 347 26.78 -26.60 -5.48
CA HIS A 347 25.33 -26.58 -5.73
C HIS A 347 24.78 -25.18 -6.05
N GLN A 348 25.45 -24.09 -5.66
CA GLN A 348 25.01 -22.74 -6.06
C GLN A 348 25.23 -22.42 -7.54
N VAL A 349 26.10 -23.14 -8.24
CA VAL A 349 26.38 -22.91 -9.68
C VAL A 349 25.42 -23.67 -10.60
N GLN A 350 24.65 -24.65 -10.10
CA GLN A 350 23.74 -25.47 -10.95
C GLN A 350 22.26 -25.02 -10.96
N TYR A 351 21.86 -24.01 -10.17
CA TYR A 351 20.45 -23.58 -10.14
C TYR A 351 20.06 -22.53 -11.19
N HIS A 352 20.95 -22.20 -12.15
CA HIS A 352 20.62 -21.22 -13.20
C HIS A 352 20.26 -21.82 -14.58
N ARG A 353 20.03 -23.14 -14.68
CA ARG A 353 19.55 -23.72 -15.95
C ARG A 353 18.46 -24.75 -15.66
N HIS A 354 17.25 -24.37 -15.85
CA HIS A 354 16.04 -25.08 -16.28
C HIS A 354 14.78 -24.54 -15.59
N VAL A 355 14.20 -23.51 -16.19
CA VAL A 355 12.76 -23.25 -16.10
C VAL A 355 12.24 -23.42 -17.53
N PRO A 356 11.27 -24.29 -17.81
CA PRO A 356 10.71 -24.43 -19.16
C PRO A 356 9.90 -23.18 -19.50
N MET A 357 10.31 -22.54 -20.60
CA MET A 357 9.49 -21.54 -21.28
C MET A 357 8.19 -22.17 -21.77
N GLN A 358 7.06 -21.71 -21.25
CA GLN A 358 5.83 -21.59 -22.04
C GLN A 358 4.97 -20.46 -21.41
N CYS A 359 5.32 -19.22 -21.71
CA CYS A 359 4.36 -18.12 -21.75
C CYS A 359 4.61 -17.33 -23.01
N LYS A 360 3.55 -17.23 -23.83
CA LYS A 360 3.52 -16.55 -25.12
C LYS A 360 4.03 -15.11 -24.97
N LYS A 361 4.95 -14.74 -25.88
CA LYS A 361 5.47 -13.40 -26.08
C LYS A 361 4.34 -12.37 -26.20
N LEU A 362 4.21 -11.50 -25.21
CA LEU A 362 3.62 -10.19 -25.37
C LEU A 362 4.76 -9.18 -25.34
N SER A 363 4.85 -8.38 -26.40
CA SER A 363 5.89 -7.39 -26.62
C SER A 363 6.06 -6.43 -25.45
N PRO A 364 7.28 -6.02 -25.10
CA PRO A 364 7.51 -5.00 -24.11
C PRO A 364 7.15 -3.64 -24.72
N LYS A 365 6.00 -3.07 -24.36
CA LYS A 365 5.77 -1.64 -24.51
C LYS A 365 6.56 -0.93 -23.43
N LEU A 366 7.43 -0.05 -23.90
CA LEU A 366 8.26 0.90 -23.18
C LEU A 366 7.69 1.31 -21.81
N LEU A 367 8.32 0.83 -20.77
CA LEU A 367 8.30 1.45 -19.45
C LEU A 367 9.03 2.79 -19.58
N GLN A 368 8.30 3.88 -19.53
CA GLN A 368 8.92 5.19 -19.31
C GLN A 368 9.64 5.14 -17.96
N PRO A 369 10.88 5.64 -17.87
CA PRO A 369 11.62 5.65 -16.62
C PRO A 369 10.87 6.53 -15.61
N GLU A 370 10.42 5.93 -14.50
CA GLU A 370 10.00 6.69 -13.33
C GLU A 370 11.24 7.42 -12.78
N ILE A 371 11.21 8.75 -12.81
CA ILE A 371 12.26 9.60 -12.26
C ILE A 371 12.37 9.31 -10.76
N PRO A 372 13.57 9.02 -10.24
CA PRO A 372 13.77 8.80 -8.82
C PRO A 372 13.46 10.06 -8.00
N TRP A 373 12.78 9.90 -6.87
CA TRP A 373 12.36 10.96 -5.95
C TRP A 373 13.52 11.64 -5.20
N ASP A 374 14.78 11.23 -5.41
CA ASP A 374 15.95 11.64 -4.61
C ASP A 374 16.68 12.89 -5.13
N GLN A 375 16.12 13.62 -6.10
CA GLN A 375 16.72 14.87 -6.57
C GLN A 375 15.82 16.07 -6.31
N HIS A 376 15.64 16.44 -5.04
CA HIS A 376 15.32 17.81 -4.67
C HIS A 376 16.60 18.54 -4.29
N PRO A 377 16.96 19.62 -4.98
CA PRO A 377 17.98 20.52 -4.45
C PRO A 377 17.43 21.21 -3.21
N SER A 378 18.17 21.08 -2.10
CA SER A 378 18.00 21.89 -0.92
C SER A 378 18.29 23.35 -1.26
N ALA A 379 17.31 24.20 -1.17
CA ALA A 379 17.45 25.64 -1.04
C ALA A 379 16.33 26.15 -0.12
#